data_1948c1857c2ab90495bcc64b6d774d8d
#
_entry.id   1948c1857c2ab90495bcc64b6d774d8d
#
_cell.length_a   1.000
_cell.length_b   1.000
_cell.length_c   1.000
_cell.angle_alpha   90.00
_cell.angle_beta   90.00
_cell.angle_gamma   90.00
#
_symmetry.space_group_name_H-M   'P 1'
#
loop_
_entity.id
_entity.type
_entity.pdbx_description
1 polymer ?
#
loop_
_entity_poly.entity_id
_entity_poly.type
_entity_poly.pdbx_seq_one_letter_code
_entity_poly.pdbx_strand_id
1 'polypeptide(L)'
;MKRIEVRIYSENEELPHLLEGNFFHSLELFQISEKVPSDTPIMAVATQEGRVIGQMLAVIHRRHILIPPFIYTHAHVHGEGVYLDEETAEATFPTLLHAMTRELARRHTLYIEFSEIQKKMFGYRHFRRTGYFPVAWQEVYNSLHSKTPEERLTEKAKMQIEAAERKGLKCHSTSDENEVGRFYQLYRNFYKMKPRRYVPPREYFEQISKSSEAKVFVTTYDKKRLGIKKASYENKILGGCTLAFSDSDAYLWHLASLRKSYRYLHPDALTVWHAIQYAHQRGFKHLHFMDVGLPWKRNPYREFIRSFGGKPVAKYRWFRCNIGIINRLMKWIYKL
;
A
#
# COMPACT_ATOMS: atom_id res chain seq x y z
N MET A 1 -24.24 3.39 -28.44
CA MET A 1 -23.04 3.45 -27.58
C MET A 1 -21.88 2.84 -28.35
N LYS A 2 -20.76 3.53 -28.41
CA LYS A 2 -19.53 3.00 -29.02
C LYS A 2 -19.02 1.82 -28.18
N ARG A 3 -18.54 0.77 -28.83
CA ARG A 3 -18.13 -0.47 -28.17
C ARG A 3 -16.86 -0.26 -27.35
N ILE A 4 -16.88 -0.65 -26.05
CA ILE A 4 -15.71 -0.69 -25.20
C ILE A 4 -15.06 -2.07 -25.35
N GLU A 5 -13.79 -2.12 -25.70
CA GLU A 5 -12.99 -3.34 -25.76
C GLU A 5 -12.03 -3.39 -24.58
N VAL A 6 -11.91 -4.57 -23.94
CA VAL A 6 -10.97 -4.78 -22.84
C VAL A 6 -9.96 -5.85 -23.22
N ARG A 7 -8.68 -5.51 -23.09
CA ARG A 7 -7.56 -6.44 -23.27
C ARG A 7 -6.81 -6.61 -21.96
N ILE A 8 -6.26 -7.81 -21.75
CA ILE A 8 -5.46 -8.16 -20.57
C ILE A 8 -4.01 -8.33 -21.02
N TYR A 9 -3.11 -7.72 -20.28
CA TYR A 9 -1.67 -7.77 -20.52
C TYR A 9 -0.97 -8.31 -19.28
N SER A 10 0.04 -9.16 -19.48
CA SER A 10 0.90 -9.72 -18.43
C SER A 10 2.38 -9.47 -18.67
N GLU A 11 2.72 -8.85 -19.76
CA GLU A 11 4.08 -8.49 -20.19
C GLU A 11 4.13 -7.00 -20.54
N ASN A 12 5.17 -6.32 -20.09
CA ASN A 12 5.33 -4.88 -20.26
C ASN A 12 5.44 -4.47 -21.75
N GLU A 13 6.13 -5.27 -22.55
CA GLU A 13 6.40 -4.96 -23.97
C GLU A 13 5.13 -4.89 -24.84
N GLU A 14 4.04 -5.49 -24.38
CA GLU A 14 2.75 -5.50 -25.07
C GLU A 14 1.82 -4.33 -24.66
N LEU A 15 2.17 -3.59 -23.61
CA LEU A 15 1.29 -2.55 -23.05
C LEU A 15 1.14 -1.36 -24.01
N PRO A 16 -0.08 -0.86 -24.23
CA PRO A 16 -0.31 0.40 -24.94
C PRO A 16 0.13 1.59 -24.07
N HIS A 17 0.08 2.79 -24.63
CA HIS A 17 0.27 4.02 -23.86
C HIS A 17 -0.85 4.16 -22.82
N LEU A 18 -0.48 4.08 -21.53
CA LEU A 18 -1.40 4.08 -20.40
C LEU A 18 -1.77 5.51 -19.96
N LEU A 19 -2.88 5.65 -19.25
CA LEU A 19 -3.25 6.89 -18.56
C LEU A 19 -2.30 7.14 -17.39
N GLU A 20 -1.93 8.39 -17.19
CA GLU A 20 -1.01 8.82 -16.13
C GLU A 20 -1.76 9.23 -14.86
N GLY A 21 -1.02 9.54 -13.79
CA GLY A 21 -1.52 10.17 -12.57
C GLY A 21 -1.70 9.24 -11.39
N ASN A 22 -1.82 7.93 -11.58
CA ASN A 22 -2.04 6.99 -10.47
C ASN A 22 -0.98 5.91 -10.43
N PHE A 23 -0.08 6.00 -9.46
CA PHE A 23 0.99 5.03 -9.25
C PHE A 23 0.50 3.58 -9.15
N PHE A 24 -0.62 3.34 -8.47
CA PHE A 24 -1.11 1.97 -8.24
C PHE A 24 -1.63 1.28 -9.50
N HIS A 25 -1.84 2.03 -10.58
CA HIS A 25 -2.26 1.52 -11.89
C HIS A 25 -1.32 1.97 -13.01
N SER A 26 -0.08 2.35 -12.65
CA SER A 26 0.92 2.85 -13.58
C SER A 26 1.73 1.73 -14.24
N LEU A 27 2.38 2.10 -15.34
CA LEU A 27 3.41 1.29 -15.98
C LEU A 27 4.57 1.02 -15.01
N GLU A 28 4.94 2.00 -14.18
CA GLU A 28 6.07 1.88 -13.25
C GLU A 28 5.82 0.77 -12.21
N LEU A 29 4.63 0.73 -11.57
CA LEU A 29 4.31 -0.35 -10.63
C LEU A 29 4.18 -1.70 -11.33
N PHE A 30 3.70 -1.73 -12.58
CA PHE A 30 3.69 -2.95 -13.38
C PHE A 30 5.10 -3.49 -13.55
N GLN A 31 6.05 -2.66 -14.02
CA GLN A 31 7.46 -3.02 -14.23
C GLN A 31 8.18 -3.41 -12.93
N ILE A 32 7.89 -2.71 -11.81
CA ILE A 32 8.40 -3.08 -10.49
C ILE A 32 7.95 -4.50 -10.14
N SER A 33 6.65 -4.78 -10.31
CA SER A 33 6.07 -6.09 -9.97
C SER A 33 6.60 -7.20 -10.87
N GLU A 34 6.83 -6.92 -12.15
CA GLU A 34 7.40 -7.87 -13.13
C GLU A 34 8.81 -8.33 -12.74
N LYS A 35 9.60 -7.43 -12.13
CA LYS A 35 10.96 -7.73 -11.66
C LYS A 35 11.01 -8.50 -10.34
N VAL A 36 9.86 -8.68 -9.67
CA VAL A 36 9.78 -9.38 -8.39
C VAL A 36 9.40 -10.85 -8.61
N PRO A 37 10.24 -11.84 -8.29
CA PRO A 37 10.03 -13.24 -8.66
C PRO A 37 8.76 -13.90 -8.09
N SER A 38 8.21 -13.36 -6.98
CA SER A 38 6.98 -13.86 -6.36
C SER A 38 5.71 -13.21 -6.89
N ASP A 39 5.84 -12.20 -7.75
CA ASP A 39 4.75 -11.36 -8.20
C ASP A 39 4.49 -11.56 -9.69
N THR A 40 3.24 -11.39 -10.10
CA THR A 40 2.85 -11.39 -11.51
C THR A 40 1.86 -10.24 -11.70
N PRO A 41 2.27 -9.17 -12.38
CA PRO A 41 1.36 -8.07 -12.70
C PRO A 41 0.40 -8.47 -13.80
N ILE A 42 -0.83 -7.99 -13.70
CA ILE A 42 -1.89 -8.15 -14.71
C ILE A 42 -2.53 -6.78 -14.92
N MET A 43 -2.41 -6.24 -16.13
CA MET A 43 -3.01 -4.98 -16.52
C MET A 43 -4.24 -5.24 -17.41
N ALA A 44 -5.41 -4.80 -16.98
CA ALA A 44 -6.60 -4.72 -17.81
C ALA A 44 -6.70 -3.31 -18.39
N VAL A 45 -6.78 -3.20 -19.70
CA VAL A 45 -6.89 -1.92 -20.42
C VAL A 45 -8.17 -1.88 -21.24
N ALA A 46 -9.00 -0.88 -21.00
CA ALA A 46 -10.19 -0.59 -21.77
C ALA A 46 -9.89 0.44 -22.85
N THR A 47 -10.29 0.13 -24.08
CA THR A 47 -10.13 1.02 -25.23
C THR A 47 -11.49 1.30 -25.89
N GLN A 48 -11.60 2.49 -26.46
CA GLN A 48 -12.72 2.88 -27.30
C GLN A 48 -12.14 3.61 -28.51
N GLU A 49 -12.48 3.13 -29.71
CA GLU A 49 -11.94 3.66 -30.98
C GLU A 49 -10.39 3.74 -31.01
N GLY A 50 -9.72 2.73 -30.44
CA GLY A 50 -8.27 2.65 -30.38
C GLY A 50 -7.61 3.53 -29.29
N ARG A 51 -8.37 4.33 -28.53
CA ARG A 51 -7.86 5.16 -27.42
C ARG A 51 -8.08 4.47 -26.10
N VAL A 52 -7.08 4.52 -25.22
CA VAL A 52 -7.21 4.05 -23.83
C VAL A 52 -8.16 4.98 -23.07
N ILE A 53 -9.22 4.41 -22.48
CA ILE A 53 -10.23 5.13 -21.70
C ILE A 53 -10.24 4.72 -20.24
N GLY A 54 -9.59 3.60 -19.89
CA GLY A 54 -9.46 3.15 -18.52
C GLY A 54 -8.50 1.98 -18.40
N GLN A 55 -7.91 1.85 -17.23
CA GLN A 55 -6.97 0.77 -16.90
C GLN A 55 -7.06 0.36 -15.44
N MET A 56 -6.67 -0.89 -15.17
CA MET A 56 -6.67 -1.46 -13.83
C MET A 56 -5.53 -2.46 -13.69
N LEU A 57 -4.66 -2.26 -12.71
CA LEU A 57 -3.56 -3.17 -12.38
C LEU A 57 -3.92 -4.05 -11.20
N ALA A 58 -3.75 -5.35 -11.35
CA ALA A 58 -3.71 -6.32 -10.27
C ALA A 58 -2.31 -6.93 -10.17
N VAL A 59 -1.85 -7.18 -8.96
CA VAL A 59 -0.61 -7.93 -8.73
C VAL A 59 -0.95 -9.24 -8.05
N ILE A 60 -0.59 -10.36 -8.67
CA ILE A 60 -0.74 -11.70 -8.10
C ILE A 60 0.53 -12.00 -7.31
N HIS A 61 0.39 -12.18 -6.00
CA HIS A 61 1.48 -12.54 -5.09
C HIS A 61 1.45 -14.04 -4.80
N ARG A 62 2.58 -14.74 -5.04
CA ARG A 62 2.78 -16.13 -4.63
C ARG A 62 3.29 -16.16 -3.20
N ARG A 63 2.59 -16.88 -2.34
CA ARG A 63 2.93 -16.99 -0.92
C ARG A 63 3.21 -18.43 -0.53
N HIS A 64 4.28 -18.62 0.23
CA HIS A 64 4.60 -19.88 0.89
C HIS A 64 4.13 -19.83 2.34
N ILE A 65 3.46 -20.90 2.79
CA ILE A 65 2.99 -21.07 4.17
C ILE A 65 3.37 -22.46 4.69
N LEU A 66 3.46 -22.61 6.00
CA LEU A 66 3.91 -23.85 6.64
C LEU A 66 2.84 -24.96 6.68
N ILE A 67 1.59 -24.62 6.42
CA ILE A 67 0.44 -25.54 6.44
C ILE A 67 -0.20 -25.63 5.06
N PRO A 68 -0.87 -26.77 4.71
CA PRO A 68 -1.56 -26.86 3.43
C PRO A 68 -2.49 -25.66 3.15
N PRO A 69 -2.49 -25.15 1.92
CA PRO A 69 -1.91 -25.71 0.70
C PRO A 69 -0.42 -25.43 0.45
N PHE A 70 0.38 -25.08 1.43
CA PHE A 70 1.81 -24.73 1.40
C PHE A 70 2.18 -23.56 0.47
N ILE A 71 1.55 -23.51 -0.69
CA ILE A 71 1.69 -22.41 -1.66
C ILE A 71 0.29 -21.97 -2.06
N TYR A 72 0.03 -20.67 -2.02
CA TYR A 72 -1.16 -20.09 -2.60
C TYR A 72 -0.88 -18.73 -3.22
N THR A 73 -1.76 -18.32 -4.11
CA THR A 73 -1.69 -17.02 -4.77
C THR A 73 -2.86 -16.16 -4.34
N HIS A 74 -2.60 -14.88 -4.11
CA HIS A 74 -3.65 -13.90 -3.95
C HIS A 74 -3.40 -12.71 -4.86
N ALA A 75 -4.45 -12.14 -5.41
CA ALA A 75 -4.37 -10.95 -6.23
C ALA A 75 -4.79 -9.73 -5.42
N HIS A 76 -4.01 -8.66 -5.54
CA HIS A 76 -4.29 -7.39 -4.91
C HIS A 76 -4.47 -6.30 -5.97
N VAL A 77 -5.54 -5.54 -5.84
CA VAL A 77 -5.84 -4.35 -6.65
C VAL A 77 -5.98 -3.16 -5.70
N HIS A 78 -5.18 -2.14 -5.89
CA HIS A 78 -5.23 -0.90 -5.12
C HIS A 78 -6.11 0.13 -5.82
N GLY A 79 -7.26 0.42 -5.27
CA GLY A 79 -8.20 1.37 -5.88
C GLY A 79 -9.14 0.72 -6.91
N GLU A 80 -9.81 1.58 -7.65
CA GLU A 80 -10.81 1.21 -8.64
C GLU A 80 -10.34 1.25 -10.08
N GLY A 81 -9.09 1.60 -10.32
CA GLY A 81 -8.54 1.84 -11.65
C GLY A 81 -8.34 3.33 -11.96
N VAL A 82 -7.86 3.61 -13.16
CA VAL A 82 -7.71 4.97 -13.72
C VAL A 82 -8.59 5.11 -14.94
N TYR A 83 -9.23 6.25 -15.10
CA TYR A 83 -10.17 6.56 -16.18
C TYR A 83 -9.96 7.98 -16.67
N LEU A 84 -10.39 8.27 -17.89
CA LEU A 84 -10.32 9.63 -18.46
C LEU A 84 -11.11 10.65 -17.62
N ASP A 85 -12.31 10.26 -17.17
CA ASP A 85 -13.23 11.08 -16.36
C ASP A 85 -14.20 10.20 -15.55
N GLU A 86 -15.05 10.81 -14.71
CA GLU A 86 -15.99 10.09 -13.87
C GLU A 86 -17.07 9.33 -14.65
N GLU A 87 -17.57 9.89 -15.76
CA GLU A 87 -18.58 9.26 -16.62
C GLU A 87 -18.00 7.99 -17.27
N THR A 88 -16.79 8.11 -17.79
CA THR A 88 -16.02 6.98 -18.33
C THR A 88 -15.77 5.91 -17.27
N ALA A 89 -15.48 6.31 -16.02
CA ALA A 89 -15.27 5.38 -14.91
C ALA A 89 -16.53 4.54 -14.64
N GLU A 90 -17.70 5.18 -14.53
CA GLU A 90 -18.96 4.48 -14.28
C GLU A 90 -19.34 3.51 -15.43
N ALA A 91 -19.10 3.92 -16.66
CA ALA A 91 -19.41 3.10 -17.86
C ALA A 91 -18.43 1.92 -18.03
N THR A 92 -17.15 2.11 -17.72
CA THR A 92 -16.05 1.18 -18.05
C THR A 92 -15.72 0.22 -16.90
N PHE A 93 -15.84 0.66 -15.64
CA PHE A 93 -15.50 -0.12 -14.46
C PHE A 93 -16.13 -1.53 -14.44
N PRO A 94 -17.44 -1.71 -14.76
CA PRO A 94 -18.05 -3.03 -14.75
C PRO A 94 -17.35 -4.02 -15.69
N THR A 95 -16.96 -3.56 -16.86
CA THR A 95 -16.31 -4.37 -17.89
C THR A 95 -14.87 -4.72 -17.49
N LEU A 96 -14.11 -3.73 -16.98
CA LEU A 96 -12.77 -3.96 -16.43
C LEU A 96 -12.80 -4.91 -15.23
N LEU A 97 -13.69 -4.71 -14.27
CA LEU A 97 -13.85 -5.58 -13.11
C LEU A 97 -14.16 -7.01 -13.51
N HIS A 98 -15.06 -7.20 -14.48
CA HIS A 98 -15.43 -8.54 -14.97
C HIS A 98 -14.23 -9.22 -15.66
N ALA A 99 -13.56 -8.52 -16.58
CA ALA A 99 -12.40 -9.04 -17.31
C ALA A 99 -11.25 -9.40 -16.36
N MET A 100 -10.91 -8.50 -15.43
CA MET A 100 -9.89 -8.74 -14.41
C MET A 100 -10.25 -9.95 -13.53
N THR A 101 -11.48 -10.01 -13.02
CA THR A 101 -11.92 -11.11 -12.17
C THR A 101 -11.83 -12.45 -12.89
N ARG A 102 -12.25 -12.50 -14.16
CA ARG A 102 -12.17 -13.70 -14.99
C ARG A 102 -10.74 -14.15 -15.21
N GLU A 103 -9.84 -13.23 -15.52
CA GLU A 103 -8.43 -13.54 -15.75
C GLU A 103 -7.76 -14.04 -14.45
N LEU A 104 -8.00 -13.38 -13.32
CA LEU A 104 -7.45 -13.81 -12.04
C LEU A 104 -7.98 -15.18 -11.61
N ALA A 105 -9.25 -15.51 -11.94
CA ALA A 105 -9.79 -16.83 -11.70
C ALA A 105 -9.14 -17.89 -12.62
N ARG A 106 -8.89 -17.56 -13.89
CA ARG A 106 -8.18 -18.42 -14.86
C ARG A 106 -6.76 -18.73 -14.41
N ARG A 107 -6.09 -17.79 -13.75
CA ARG A 107 -4.75 -17.96 -13.15
C ARG A 107 -4.76 -18.64 -11.79
N HIS A 108 -5.88 -19.22 -11.39
CA HIS A 108 -6.04 -19.98 -10.13
C HIS A 108 -5.65 -19.20 -8.88
N THR A 109 -5.89 -17.89 -8.83
CA THR A 109 -5.71 -17.13 -7.59
C THR A 109 -6.70 -17.64 -6.53
N LEU A 110 -6.23 -17.87 -5.30
CA LEU A 110 -7.09 -18.35 -4.21
C LEU A 110 -8.15 -17.30 -3.85
N TYR A 111 -7.70 -16.05 -3.70
CA TYR A 111 -8.60 -14.93 -3.44
C TYR A 111 -8.11 -13.64 -4.09
N ILE A 112 -9.04 -12.72 -4.30
CA ILE A 112 -8.82 -11.39 -4.87
C ILE A 112 -9.22 -10.37 -3.81
N GLU A 113 -8.39 -9.36 -3.60
CA GLU A 113 -8.64 -8.22 -2.71
C GLU A 113 -8.58 -6.92 -3.51
N PHE A 114 -9.63 -6.09 -3.37
CA PHE A 114 -9.60 -4.69 -3.75
C PHE A 114 -9.54 -3.83 -2.48
N SER A 115 -8.53 -2.99 -2.37
CA SER A 115 -8.33 -2.10 -1.24
C SER A 115 -8.15 -0.66 -1.69
N GLU A 116 -8.17 0.27 -0.75
CA GLU A 116 -7.90 1.70 -0.96
C GLU A 116 -8.85 2.35 -2.00
N ILE A 117 -10.07 1.85 -2.11
CA ILE A 117 -11.13 2.45 -2.95
C ILE A 117 -11.40 3.87 -2.45
N GLN A 118 -11.31 4.86 -3.33
CA GLN A 118 -11.45 6.27 -2.94
C GLN A 118 -12.85 6.59 -2.41
N LYS A 119 -13.90 6.18 -3.14
CA LYS A 119 -15.30 6.41 -2.75
C LYS A 119 -15.90 5.12 -2.19
N LYS A 120 -16.36 5.11 -0.94
CA LYS A 120 -16.86 3.92 -0.22
C LYS A 120 -17.90 3.11 -1.01
N MET A 121 -18.79 3.78 -1.73
CA MET A 121 -19.88 3.15 -2.48
C MET A 121 -19.57 2.95 -3.96
N PHE A 122 -18.39 3.36 -4.43
CA PHE A 122 -18.03 3.20 -5.83
C PHE A 122 -18.12 1.73 -6.25
N GLY A 123 -18.74 1.47 -7.37
CA GLY A 123 -18.88 0.14 -7.96
C GLY A 123 -19.60 -0.90 -7.10
N TYR A 124 -20.25 -0.52 -5.97
CA TYR A 124 -20.85 -1.43 -5.00
C TYR A 124 -21.70 -2.53 -5.65
N ARG A 125 -22.63 -2.17 -6.54
CA ARG A 125 -23.51 -3.12 -7.25
C ARG A 125 -22.72 -4.07 -8.15
N HIS A 126 -21.69 -3.56 -8.81
CA HIS A 126 -20.85 -4.33 -9.73
C HIS A 126 -19.98 -5.34 -8.99
N PHE A 127 -19.35 -4.93 -7.88
CA PHE A 127 -18.62 -5.84 -7.00
C PHE A 127 -19.53 -6.98 -6.51
N ARG A 128 -20.73 -6.66 -6.02
CA ARG A 128 -21.69 -7.66 -5.52
C ARG A 128 -22.12 -8.64 -6.63
N ARG A 129 -22.44 -8.15 -7.82
CA ARG A 129 -22.82 -8.98 -8.98
C ARG A 129 -21.67 -9.87 -9.44
N THR A 130 -20.43 -9.38 -9.41
CA THR A 130 -19.24 -10.16 -9.81
C THR A 130 -18.78 -11.12 -8.72
N GLY A 131 -19.48 -11.17 -7.59
CA GLY A 131 -19.28 -12.18 -6.56
C GLY A 131 -18.41 -11.76 -5.40
N TYR A 132 -18.01 -10.49 -5.32
CA TYR A 132 -17.29 -9.96 -4.17
C TYR A 132 -18.20 -9.73 -2.97
N PHE A 133 -17.59 -9.74 -1.78
CA PHE A 133 -18.21 -9.32 -0.54
C PHE A 133 -17.42 -8.18 0.11
N PRO A 134 -18.10 -7.17 0.67
CA PRO A 134 -17.43 -6.06 1.34
C PRO A 134 -17.05 -6.46 2.76
N VAL A 135 -15.90 -5.99 3.20
CA VAL A 135 -15.49 -6.00 4.60
C VAL A 135 -15.33 -4.54 5.03
N ALA A 136 -16.04 -4.13 6.08
CA ALA A 136 -15.89 -2.79 6.60
C ALA A 136 -14.44 -2.57 7.05
N TRP A 137 -13.84 -1.50 6.56
CA TRP A 137 -12.46 -1.14 6.82
C TRP A 137 -12.37 0.30 7.32
N GLN A 138 -11.36 0.59 8.08
CA GLN A 138 -11.08 1.95 8.49
C GLN A 138 -9.78 2.41 7.83
N GLU A 139 -9.83 3.54 7.19
CA GLU A 139 -8.70 4.29 6.68
C GLU A 139 -8.44 5.48 7.62
N VAL A 140 -7.20 5.96 7.65
CA VAL A 140 -6.85 7.22 8.31
C VAL A 140 -6.05 8.05 7.32
N TYR A 141 -6.38 9.30 7.19
CA TYR A 141 -5.62 10.24 6.36
C TYR A 141 -5.36 11.55 7.09
N ASN A 142 -4.25 12.18 6.78
CA ASN A 142 -3.93 13.54 7.20
C ASN A 142 -4.19 14.49 6.03
N SER A 143 -4.93 15.56 6.26
CA SER A 143 -4.99 16.68 5.33
C SER A 143 -3.73 17.53 5.49
N LEU A 144 -3.07 17.85 4.39
CA LEU A 144 -1.80 18.60 4.38
C LEU A 144 -1.95 20.04 3.87
N HIS A 145 -3.14 20.42 3.37
CA HIS A 145 -3.36 21.69 2.68
C HIS A 145 -4.09 22.78 3.50
N SER A 146 -4.80 22.43 4.58
CA SER A 146 -5.66 23.38 5.32
C SER A 146 -5.03 23.91 6.62
N LYS A 147 -4.06 23.22 7.16
CA LYS A 147 -3.24 23.58 8.34
C LYS A 147 -1.86 22.98 8.17
N THR A 148 -0.86 23.56 8.80
CA THR A 148 0.46 22.96 8.83
C THR A 148 0.44 21.60 9.54
N PRO A 149 1.32 20.67 9.19
CA PRO A 149 1.42 19.39 9.90
C PRO A 149 1.65 19.55 11.40
N GLU A 150 2.43 20.56 11.80
CA GLU A 150 2.76 20.87 13.20
C GLU A 150 1.51 21.22 14.03
N GLU A 151 0.58 21.99 13.47
CA GLU A 151 -0.67 22.38 14.14
C GLU A 151 -1.63 21.21 14.35
N ARG A 152 -1.39 20.08 13.69
CA ARG A 152 -2.22 18.88 13.79
C ARG A 152 -1.71 17.86 14.80
N LEU A 153 -0.48 18.03 15.25
CA LEU A 153 0.13 17.12 16.24
C LEU A 153 -0.56 17.24 17.60
N THR A 154 -0.79 16.10 18.22
CA THR A 154 -1.07 16.10 19.67
C THR A 154 0.20 16.42 20.44
N GLU A 155 0.08 17.00 21.65
CA GLU A 155 1.22 17.28 22.51
C GLU A 155 2.11 16.04 22.73
N LYS A 156 1.49 14.87 22.87
CA LYS A 156 2.22 13.61 23.01
C LYS A 156 3.10 13.31 21.79
N ALA A 157 2.56 13.46 20.56
CA ALA A 157 3.34 13.21 19.35
C ALA A 157 4.48 14.20 19.21
N LYS A 158 4.23 15.48 19.50
CA LYS A 158 5.23 16.55 19.50
C LYS A 158 6.39 16.23 20.45
N MET A 159 6.09 15.90 21.72
CA MET A 159 7.11 15.50 22.70
C MET A 159 7.92 14.27 22.25
N GLN A 160 7.29 13.29 21.58
CA GLN A 160 7.97 12.09 21.10
C GLN A 160 8.92 12.40 19.94
N ILE A 161 8.52 13.27 19.00
CA ILE A 161 9.34 13.72 17.88
C ILE A 161 10.55 14.50 18.41
N GLU A 162 10.34 15.52 19.25
CA GLU A 162 11.40 16.33 19.85
C GLU A 162 12.38 15.46 20.68
N ALA A 163 11.87 14.46 21.40
CA ALA A 163 12.71 13.56 22.15
C ALA A 163 13.58 12.68 21.25
N ALA A 164 13.04 12.23 20.10
CA ALA A 164 13.80 11.47 19.11
C ALA A 164 14.93 12.30 18.51
N GLU A 165 14.64 13.53 18.08
CA GLU A 165 15.60 14.46 17.49
C GLU A 165 16.70 14.85 18.48
N ARG A 166 16.35 15.27 19.71
CA ARG A 166 17.31 15.59 20.77
C ARG A 166 18.26 14.43 21.10
N LYS A 167 17.77 13.19 21.00
CA LYS A 167 18.60 11.99 21.20
C LYS A 167 19.46 11.65 19.99
N GLY A 168 19.31 12.37 18.89
CA GLY A 168 20.15 12.26 17.71
C GLY A 168 19.71 11.17 16.72
N LEU A 169 18.42 10.80 16.71
CA LEU A 169 17.88 10.04 15.61
C LEU A 169 17.82 10.93 14.36
N LYS A 170 18.03 10.31 13.22
CA LYS A 170 17.92 10.99 11.91
C LYS A 170 17.04 10.14 10.99
N CYS A 171 16.15 10.79 10.26
CA CYS A 171 15.36 10.16 9.22
C CYS A 171 15.72 10.78 7.86
N HIS A 172 15.88 9.95 6.84
CA HIS A 172 16.20 10.39 5.49
C HIS A 172 15.64 9.42 4.45
N SER A 173 15.47 9.90 3.22
CA SER A 173 15.16 9.02 2.09
C SER A 173 16.43 8.33 1.61
N THR A 174 16.31 7.09 1.15
CA THR A 174 17.45 6.31 0.66
C THR A 174 17.10 5.47 -0.55
N SER A 175 18.07 5.33 -1.45
CA SER A 175 18.13 4.34 -2.51
C SER A 175 19.37 3.44 -2.39
N ASP A 176 20.15 3.60 -1.30
CA ASP A 176 21.30 2.74 -1.01
C ASP A 176 20.85 1.29 -0.73
N GLU A 177 21.39 0.35 -1.48
CA GLU A 177 20.98 -1.07 -1.42
C GLU A 177 21.24 -1.71 -0.05
N ASN A 178 22.27 -1.25 0.70
CA ASN A 178 22.55 -1.76 2.03
C ASN A 178 21.52 -1.25 3.05
N GLU A 179 21.18 0.04 2.99
CA GLU A 179 20.15 0.61 3.86
C GLU A 179 18.77 0.02 3.55
N VAL A 180 18.40 -0.11 2.28
CA VAL A 180 17.15 -0.74 1.84
C VAL A 180 17.10 -2.21 2.29
N GLY A 181 18.19 -2.97 2.12
CA GLY A 181 18.28 -4.35 2.58
C GLY A 181 18.13 -4.49 4.10
N ARG A 182 18.74 -3.57 4.88
CA ARG A 182 18.59 -3.52 6.36
C ARG A 182 17.17 -3.11 6.78
N PHE A 183 16.54 -2.19 6.06
CA PHE A 183 15.13 -1.84 6.28
C PHE A 183 14.22 -3.04 5.98
N TYR A 184 14.43 -3.74 4.86
CA TYR A 184 13.71 -4.98 4.56
C TYR A 184 13.82 -6.01 5.69
N GLN A 185 15.03 -6.24 6.23
CA GLN A 185 15.21 -7.17 7.34
C GLN A 185 14.46 -6.74 8.60
N LEU A 186 14.48 -5.44 8.92
CA LEU A 186 13.69 -4.88 10.01
C LEU A 186 12.20 -5.10 9.77
N TYR A 187 11.70 -4.82 8.57
CA TYR A 187 10.30 -4.98 8.17
C TYR A 187 9.86 -6.44 8.25
N ARG A 188 10.64 -7.36 7.68
CA ARG A 188 10.40 -8.80 7.75
C ARG A 188 10.32 -9.31 9.19
N ASN A 189 11.27 -8.91 10.04
CA ASN A 189 11.29 -9.31 11.45
C ASN A 189 10.12 -8.72 12.23
N PHE A 190 9.72 -7.47 11.95
CA PHE A 190 8.57 -6.82 12.57
C PHE A 190 7.25 -7.56 12.28
N TYR A 191 7.11 -8.14 11.09
CA TYR A 191 5.93 -8.89 10.67
C TYR A 191 6.06 -10.41 10.80
N LYS A 192 7.19 -10.95 11.24
CA LYS A 192 7.45 -12.40 11.37
C LYS A 192 6.35 -13.15 12.13
N MET A 193 5.81 -12.56 13.20
CA MET A 193 4.75 -13.15 14.02
C MET A 193 3.32 -12.80 13.55
N LYS A 194 3.16 -12.27 12.34
CA LYS A 194 1.88 -11.93 11.74
C LYS A 194 1.69 -12.71 10.43
N PRO A 195 1.42 -14.02 10.47
CA PRO A 195 1.46 -14.89 9.29
C PRO A 195 0.42 -14.53 8.21
N ARG A 196 -0.64 -13.81 8.60
CA ARG A 196 -1.68 -13.34 7.65
C ARG A 196 -1.24 -12.13 6.83
N ARG A 197 -0.18 -11.41 7.26
CA ARG A 197 0.30 -10.25 6.52
C ARG A 197 1.24 -10.67 5.41
N TYR A 198 1.01 -10.16 4.22
CA TYR A 198 1.97 -10.26 3.12
C TYR A 198 3.18 -9.37 3.43
N VAL A 199 4.36 -9.93 3.30
CA VAL A 199 5.64 -9.23 3.39
C VAL A 199 6.27 -9.34 2.01
N PRO A 200 6.36 -8.23 1.25
CA PRO A 200 7.03 -8.24 -0.04
C PRO A 200 8.48 -8.72 0.11
N PRO A 201 9.08 -9.36 -0.91
CA PRO A 201 10.46 -9.77 -0.87
C PRO A 201 11.42 -8.57 -0.97
N ARG A 202 12.72 -8.82 -0.80
CA ARG A 202 13.74 -7.76 -0.78
C ARG A 202 13.79 -6.99 -2.09
N GLU A 203 13.70 -7.69 -3.19
CA GLU A 203 13.73 -7.15 -4.56
C GLU A 203 12.66 -6.07 -4.78
N TYR A 204 11.49 -6.26 -4.18
CA TYR A 204 10.42 -5.27 -4.23
C TYR A 204 10.85 -3.93 -3.61
N PHE A 205 11.45 -3.94 -2.42
CA PHE A 205 11.93 -2.72 -1.75
C PHE A 205 13.08 -2.05 -2.51
N GLU A 206 13.95 -2.84 -3.14
CA GLU A 206 15.02 -2.35 -3.99
C GLU A 206 14.47 -1.65 -5.24
N GLN A 207 13.43 -2.21 -5.89
CA GLN A 207 12.78 -1.55 -7.02
C GLN A 207 12.03 -0.28 -6.59
N ILE A 208 11.27 -0.33 -5.50
CA ILE A 208 10.56 0.84 -4.94
C ILE A 208 11.54 1.97 -4.58
N SER A 209 12.73 1.67 -4.08
CA SER A 209 13.71 2.70 -3.72
C SER A 209 14.27 3.47 -4.92
N LYS A 210 14.22 2.86 -6.11
CA LYS A 210 14.68 3.43 -7.39
C LYS A 210 13.55 4.15 -8.16
N SER A 211 12.32 4.06 -7.65
CA SER A 211 11.13 4.64 -8.29
C SER A 211 11.14 6.16 -8.23
N SER A 212 10.56 6.80 -9.26
CA SER A 212 10.28 8.24 -9.28
C SER A 212 9.04 8.59 -8.44
N GLU A 213 8.06 7.68 -8.42
CA GLU A 213 6.74 7.84 -7.77
C GLU A 213 6.66 7.17 -6.40
N ALA A 214 7.78 6.63 -5.88
CA ALA A 214 7.84 6.11 -4.53
C ALA A 214 9.20 6.38 -3.87
N LYS A 215 9.25 6.37 -2.54
CA LYS A 215 10.47 6.59 -1.76
C LYS A 215 10.53 5.67 -0.56
N VAL A 216 11.74 5.21 -0.25
CA VAL A 216 12.05 4.51 0.99
C VAL A 216 12.67 5.50 1.98
N PHE A 217 12.16 5.51 3.20
CA PHE A 217 12.70 6.30 4.31
C PHE A 217 13.23 5.38 5.39
N VAL A 218 14.38 5.72 5.96
CA VAL A 218 14.98 5.01 7.07
C VAL A 218 15.29 5.96 8.23
N THR A 219 15.00 5.51 9.44
CA THR A 219 15.33 6.21 10.68
C THR A 219 16.53 5.52 11.31
N THR A 220 17.62 6.26 11.43
CA THR A 220 18.93 5.77 11.86
C THR A 220 19.33 6.33 13.21
N TYR A 221 20.18 5.61 13.92
CA TYR A 221 20.78 6.02 15.18
C TYR A 221 22.26 5.66 15.21
N ASP A 222 23.10 6.61 15.65
CA ASP A 222 24.55 6.40 15.74
C ASP A 222 24.89 5.32 16.76
N LYS A 223 25.52 4.23 16.33
CA LYS A 223 25.94 3.13 17.18
C LYS A 223 26.95 3.51 18.26
N LYS A 224 27.78 4.54 18.03
CA LYS A 224 28.72 5.04 19.04
C LYS A 224 27.99 5.49 20.30
N ARG A 225 26.81 6.10 20.13
CA ARG A 225 25.96 6.51 21.26
C ARG A 225 25.32 5.32 22.01
N LEU A 226 25.29 4.14 21.41
CA LEU A 226 24.83 2.90 22.06
C LEU A 226 25.93 2.19 22.85
N GLY A 227 27.16 2.72 22.89
CA GLY A 227 28.30 2.09 23.57
C GLY A 227 28.85 0.85 22.88
N ILE A 228 28.46 0.56 21.64
CA ILE A 228 28.90 -0.62 20.87
C ILE A 228 30.27 -0.36 20.24
N LYS A 229 31.34 -0.73 20.94
CA LYS A 229 32.73 -0.44 20.55
C LYS A 229 33.25 -1.22 19.34
N LYS A 230 32.68 -2.37 18.98
CA LYS A 230 33.17 -3.27 17.90
C LYS A 230 32.29 -3.35 16.66
N ALA A 231 31.30 -2.49 16.50
CA ALA A 231 30.46 -2.54 15.30
C ALA A 231 31.07 -1.73 14.16
N SER A 232 30.97 -2.25 12.93
CA SER A 232 31.18 -1.47 11.71
C SER A 232 30.51 -0.08 11.85
N TYR A 233 31.16 0.96 11.34
CA TYR A 233 30.77 2.39 11.51
C TYR A 233 29.39 2.78 10.94
N GLU A 234 28.59 1.81 10.53
CA GLU A 234 27.26 2.07 10.00
C GLU A 234 26.23 2.35 11.11
N ASN A 235 25.44 3.40 10.90
CA ASN A 235 24.30 3.73 11.76
C ASN A 235 23.29 2.59 11.81
N LYS A 236 22.72 2.35 12.99
CA LYS A 236 21.68 1.32 13.15
C LYS A 236 20.33 1.83 12.66
N ILE A 237 19.67 1.10 11.75
CA ILE A 237 18.29 1.40 11.35
C ILE A 237 17.34 0.93 12.46
N LEU A 238 16.55 1.86 13.00
CA LEU A 238 15.57 1.63 14.05
C LEU A 238 14.12 1.73 13.56
N GLY A 239 13.90 2.35 12.40
CA GLY A 239 12.59 2.50 11.77
C GLY A 239 12.72 2.76 10.29
N GLY A 240 11.62 2.70 9.59
CA GLY A 240 11.53 3.06 8.19
C GLY A 240 10.13 2.87 7.64
N CYS A 241 9.88 3.48 6.50
CA CYS A 241 8.62 3.35 5.77
C CYS A 241 8.86 3.51 4.26
N THR A 242 7.85 3.14 3.48
CA THR A 242 7.76 3.53 2.07
C THR A 242 6.62 4.50 1.87
N LEU A 243 6.82 5.50 1.04
CA LEU A 243 5.79 6.38 0.52
C LEU A 243 5.60 6.10 -0.96
N ALA A 244 4.35 5.99 -1.40
CA ALA A 244 3.98 6.04 -2.80
C ALA A 244 3.22 7.35 -3.06
N PHE A 245 3.37 7.91 -4.26
CA PHE A 245 2.74 9.16 -4.66
C PHE A 245 1.77 8.86 -5.80
N SER A 246 0.55 9.33 -5.68
CA SER A 246 -0.49 9.07 -6.67
C SER A 246 -1.43 10.25 -6.74
N ASP A 247 -1.56 10.84 -7.92
CA ASP A 247 -2.33 12.06 -8.15
C ASP A 247 -1.88 13.20 -7.21
N SER A 248 -2.80 13.71 -6.40
CA SER A 248 -2.53 14.78 -5.43
C SER A 248 -2.22 14.26 -4.01
N ASP A 249 -2.13 12.95 -3.83
CA ASP A 249 -2.06 12.32 -2.53
C ASP A 249 -0.80 11.45 -2.35
N ALA A 250 -0.33 11.32 -1.13
CA ALA A 250 0.74 10.43 -0.73
C ALA A 250 0.19 9.26 0.10
N TYR A 251 0.83 8.11 0.02
CA TYR A 251 0.41 6.88 0.69
C TYR A 251 1.57 6.30 1.50
N LEU A 252 1.43 6.25 2.82
CA LEU A 252 2.37 5.54 3.68
C LEU A 252 2.05 4.05 3.63
N TRP A 253 2.84 3.31 2.86
CA TRP A 253 2.52 1.94 2.46
C TRP A 253 3.11 0.89 3.40
N HIS A 254 4.41 0.94 3.64
CA HIS A 254 5.09 0.00 4.53
C HIS A 254 5.70 0.77 5.70
N LEU A 255 5.39 0.36 6.92
CA LEU A 255 5.95 0.97 8.13
C LEU A 255 6.40 -0.12 9.09
N ALA A 256 7.63 -0.03 9.56
CA ALA A 256 8.15 -0.86 10.63
C ALA A 256 9.14 -0.09 11.52
N SER A 257 9.16 -0.43 12.80
CA SER A 257 10.11 0.17 13.74
C SER A 257 10.43 -0.76 14.91
N LEU A 258 11.61 -0.59 15.49
CA LEU A 258 12.05 -1.27 16.72
C LEU A 258 11.56 -0.56 18.00
N ARG A 259 10.36 0.04 17.94
CA ARG A 259 9.78 0.82 19.05
C ARG A 259 9.73 0.07 20.39
N LYS A 260 9.56 -1.25 20.38
CA LYS A 260 9.52 -2.04 21.62
C LYS A 260 10.89 -2.12 22.31
N SER A 261 11.96 -2.33 21.52
CA SER A 261 13.34 -2.41 22.01
C SER A 261 13.95 -1.05 22.29
N TYR A 262 13.51 -0.01 21.56
CA TYR A 262 14.05 1.35 21.64
C TYR A 262 12.94 2.36 21.97
N ARG A 263 12.06 2.02 22.93
CA ARG A 263 10.86 2.79 23.25
C ARG A 263 11.12 4.24 23.63
N TYR A 264 12.26 4.52 24.25
CA TYR A 264 12.64 5.90 24.67
C TYR A 264 13.21 6.74 23.54
N LEU A 265 13.53 6.11 22.40
CA LEU A 265 14.06 6.79 21.21
C LEU A 265 12.94 7.21 20.25
N HIS A 266 11.74 6.67 20.37
CA HIS A 266 10.57 6.96 19.53
C HIS A 266 10.84 6.90 18.01
N PRO A 267 11.49 5.84 17.48
CA PRO A 267 11.85 5.80 16.06
C PRO A 267 10.63 5.78 15.13
N ASP A 268 9.51 5.21 15.58
CA ASP A 268 8.24 5.22 14.85
C ASP A 268 7.68 6.65 14.71
N ALA A 269 7.76 7.46 15.77
CA ALA A 269 7.28 8.83 15.74
C ALA A 269 8.06 9.68 14.73
N LEU A 270 9.39 9.60 14.75
CA LEU A 270 10.24 10.36 13.82
C LEU A 270 10.04 9.88 12.36
N THR A 271 9.91 8.56 12.15
CA THR A 271 9.67 8.00 10.79
C THR A 271 8.37 8.54 10.20
N VAL A 272 7.27 8.47 10.95
CA VAL A 272 5.96 8.96 10.47
C VAL A 272 5.98 10.47 10.29
N TRP A 273 6.60 11.19 11.22
CA TRP A 273 6.72 12.65 11.13
C TRP A 273 7.46 13.10 9.88
N HIS A 274 8.60 12.49 9.60
CA HIS A 274 9.38 12.80 8.40
C HIS A 274 8.61 12.50 7.11
N ALA A 275 7.85 11.40 7.08
CA ALA A 275 6.99 11.07 5.95
C ALA A 275 5.89 12.13 5.72
N ILE A 276 5.28 12.64 6.79
CA ILE A 276 4.27 13.70 6.73
C ILE A 276 4.89 15.01 6.23
N GLN A 277 6.03 15.41 6.80
CA GLN A 277 6.73 16.62 6.37
C GLN A 277 7.15 16.55 4.91
N TYR A 278 7.70 15.42 4.47
CA TYR A 278 8.10 15.23 3.08
C TYR A 278 6.91 15.34 2.13
N ALA A 279 5.77 14.71 2.43
CA ALA A 279 4.57 14.80 1.63
C ALA A 279 4.04 16.25 1.57
N HIS A 280 4.05 16.95 2.70
CA HIS A 280 3.63 18.35 2.77
C HIS A 280 4.54 19.27 1.95
N GLN A 281 5.86 19.16 2.08
CA GLN A 281 6.85 19.94 1.33
C GLN A 281 6.78 19.73 -0.18
N ARG A 282 6.32 18.53 -0.61
CA ARG A 282 6.09 18.20 -2.02
C ARG A 282 4.73 18.68 -2.55
N GLY A 283 3.91 19.31 -1.70
CA GLY A 283 2.61 19.89 -2.09
C GLY A 283 1.47 18.88 -2.21
N PHE A 284 1.61 17.66 -1.67
CA PHE A 284 0.51 16.70 -1.63
C PHE A 284 -0.62 17.22 -0.73
N LYS A 285 -1.87 16.93 -1.13
CA LYS A 285 -3.06 17.38 -0.38
C LYS A 285 -3.35 16.53 0.84
N HIS A 286 -3.10 15.21 0.74
CA HIS A 286 -3.34 14.26 1.80
C HIS A 286 -2.20 13.25 1.93
N LEU A 287 -2.01 12.73 3.15
CA LEU A 287 -1.24 11.52 3.39
C LEU A 287 -2.17 10.44 3.92
N HIS A 288 -2.33 9.36 3.17
CA HIS A 288 -3.12 8.19 3.54
C HIS A 288 -2.25 7.17 4.27
N PHE A 289 -2.77 6.63 5.38
CA PHE A 289 -2.14 5.55 6.11
C PHE A 289 -2.81 4.24 5.75
N MET A 290 -2.07 3.39 5.07
CA MET A 290 -2.59 2.10 4.62
C MET A 290 -2.62 1.08 5.78
N ASP A 291 -3.48 0.06 5.68
CA ASP A 291 -3.58 -1.07 6.61
C ASP A 291 -3.93 -0.73 8.07
N VAL A 292 -4.79 0.24 8.27
CA VAL A 292 -5.24 0.68 9.60
C VAL A 292 -6.15 -0.34 10.30
N GLY A 293 -6.82 -1.20 9.55
CA GLY A 293 -7.54 -2.37 10.05
C GLY A 293 -9.05 -2.20 10.23
N LEU A 294 -9.65 -3.18 10.90
CA LEU A 294 -11.10 -3.28 11.09
C LEU A 294 -11.59 -2.21 12.08
N PRO A 295 -12.74 -1.54 11.80
CA PRO A 295 -13.22 -0.43 12.65
C PRO A 295 -13.53 -0.85 14.09
N TRP A 296 -14.10 -2.03 14.29
CA TRP A 296 -14.50 -2.53 15.61
C TRP A 296 -13.34 -3.17 16.40
N LYS A 297 -12.21 -3.42 15.77
CA LYS A 297 -11.08 -4.04 16.46
C LYS A 297 -10.14 -2.97 16.99
N ARG A 298 -9.80 -3.05 18.29
CA ARG A 298 -8.78 -2.17 18.88
C ARG A 298 -7.46 -2.31 18.13
N ASN A 299 -6.94 -1.19 17.64
CA ASN A 299 -5.69 -1.15 16.90
C ASN A 299 -4.78 -0.03 17.43
N PRO A 300 -3.74 -0.37 18.22
CA PRO A 300 -2.80 0.62 18.74
C PRO A 300 -2.07 1.43 17.66
N TYR A 301 -1.92 0.86 16.46
CA TYR A 301 -1.34 1.57 15.32
C TYR A 301 -2.25 2.72 14.87
N ARG A 302 -3.55 2.50 14.81
CA ARG A 302 -4.53 3.52 14.48
C ARG A 302 -4.54 4.68 15.49
N GLU A 303 -4.48 4.37 16.78
CA GLU A 303 -4.39 5.40 17.82
C GLU A 303 -3.09 6.20 17.71
N PHE A 304 -1.99 5.52 17.41
CA PHE A 304 -0.70 6.15 17.16
C PHE A 304 -0.75 7.12 15.97
N ILE A 305 -1.28 6.69 14.82
CA ILE A 305 -1.37 7.55 13.63
C ILE A 305 -2.28 8.76 13.88
N ARG A 306 -3.39 8.57 14.59
CA ARG A 306 -4.30 9.67 14.94
C ARG A 306 -3.62 10.77 15.75
N SER A 307 -2.57 10.46 16.50
CA SER A 307 -1.81 11.46 17.24
C SER A 307 -1.07 12.47 16.36
N PHE A 308 -0.90 12.16 15.07
CA PHE A 308 -0.36 13.07 14.06
C PHE A 308 -1.44 13.87 13.31
N GLY A 309 -2.67 13.92 13.82
CA GLY A 309 -3.78 14.65 13.21
C GLY A 309 -4.62 13.84 12.21
N GLY A 310 -4.40 12.54 12.15
CA GLY A 310 -5.13 11.66 11.25
C GLY A 310 -6.62 11.57 11.54
N LYS A 311 -7.45 11.71 10.48
CA LYS A 311 -8.90 11.59 10.53
C LYS A 311 -9.32 10.20 10.07
N PRO A 312 -10.14 9.46 10.86
CA PRO A 312 -10.65 8.16 10.46
C PRO A 312 -11.77 8.31 9.43
N VAL A 313 -11.73 7.46 8.39
CA VAL A 313 -12.79 7.35 7.39
C VAL A 313 -13.21 5.89 7.26
N ALA A 314 -14.51 5.64 7.20
CA ALA A 314 -15.06 4.32 6.94
C ALA A 314 -15.02 4.02 5.44
N LYS A 315 -14.42 2.90 5.09
CA LYS A 315 -14.28 2.39 3.72
C LYS A 315 -14.77 0.94 3.64
N TYR A 316 -14.74 0.38 2.44
CA TYR A 316 -14.85 -1.04 2.20
C TYR A 316 -13.56 -1.55 1.56
N ARG A 317 -13.14 -2.77 1.96
CA ARG A 317 -12.30 -3.63 1.15
C ARG A 317 -13.16 -4.73 0.57
N TRP A 318 -12.93 -5.08 -0.67
CA TRP A 318 -13.73 -6.05 -1.39
C TRP A 318 -12.92 -7.32 -1.57
N PHE A 319 -13.52 -8.44 -1.19
CA PHE A 319 -12.89 -9.75 -1.27
C PHE A 319 -13.72 -10.69 -2.10
N ARG A 320 -13.06 -11.56 -2.84
CA ARG A 320 -13.65 -12.69 -3.54
C ARG A 320 -12.74 -13.90 -3.43
N CYS A 321 -13.26 -15.03 -2.94
CA CYS A 321 -12.57 -16.30 -2.99
C CYS A 321 -12.97 -17.04 -4.27
N ASN A 322 -12.00 -17.60 -4.99
CA ASN A 322 -12.29 -18.34 -6.23
C ASN A 322 -12.78 -19.78 -5.97
N ILE A 323 -12.76 -20.25 -4.71
CA ILE A 323 -13.41 -21.49 -4.29
C ILE A 323 -14.86 -21.16 -3.93
N GLY A 324 -15.81 -21.62 -4.78
CA GLY A 324 -17.22 -21.20 -4.70
C GLY A 324 -17.91 -21.46 -3.36
N ILE A 325 -17.63 -22.57 -2.70
CA ILE A 325 -18.20 -22.91 -1.38
C ILE A 325 -17.68 -21.94 -0.33
N ILE A 326 -16.36 -21.70 -0.29
CA ILE A 326 -15.74 -20.76 0.65
C ILE A 326 -16.25 -19.35 0.40
N ASN A 327 -16.35 -18.93 -0.86
CA ASN A 327 -16.87 -17.61 -1.20
C ASN A 327 -18.32 -17.39 -0.73
N ARG A 328 -19.17 -18.42 -0.86
CA ARG A 328 -20.56 -18.38 -0.35
C ARG A 328 -20.62 -18.24 1.17
N LEU A 329 -19.79 -19.02 1.88
CA LEU A 329 -19.69 -18.96 3.33
C LEU A 329 -19.21 -17.56 3.79
N MET A 330 -18.15 -17.03 3.17
CA MET A 330 -17.63 -15.71 3.49
C MET A 330 -18.65 -14.60 3.21
N LYS A 331 -19.39 -14.68 2.10
CA LYS A 331 -20.51 -13.78 1.81
C LYS A 331 -21.60 -13.81 2.87
N TRP A 332 -21.86 -14.96 3.45
CA TRP A 332 -22.84 -15.10 4.51
C TRP A 332 -22.34 -14.51 5.84
N ILE A 333 -21.07 -14.75 6.21
CA ILE A 333 -20.44 -14.20 7.41
C ILE A 333 -20.36 -12.67 7.36
N TYR A 334 -20.00 -12.12 6.19
CA TYR A 334 -19.86 -10.66 5.97
C TYR A 334 -21.09 -10.06 5.27
N LYS A 335 -22.27 -10.59 5.56
CA LYS A 335 -23.53 -9.93 5.18
C LYS A 335 -23.61 -8.59 5.92
N LEU A 336 -23.36 -7.52 5.18
CA LEU A 336 -23.67 -6.13 5.58
C LEU A 336 -25.02 -5.74 4.98
#